data_7fbb6e3c053a1cd91166079e9d59d4d0
#
_entry.id   7fbb6e3c053a1cd91166079e9d59d4d0
#
_cell.length_a   1.000
_cell.length_b   1.000
_cell.length_c   1.000
_cell.angle_alpha   90.00
_cell.angle_beta   90.00
_cell.angle_gamma   90.00
#
_symmetry.space_group_name_H-M   'P 1'
#
loop_
_entity.id
_entity.type
_entity.pdbx_description
1 polymer ?
#
loop_
_entity_poly.entity_id
_entity_poly.type
_entity_poly.pdbx_seq_one_letter_code
_entity_poly.pdbx_strand_id
1 'polypeptide(L)'
;VRPSFPFINEAKNRQAIDSLLNPGKQIYVSASGKSKFLILPFSWQQRYSGHPSNNRNDGAMIPAKGYQSLVSSGFYAKLGPLSAQIKPEYVFAGNGAFREYRSHLGSADLPVRFGKDAYSKISWGQSSLRLNFDPISVGLSNENLWWGPGKQNSILMSNTAPGFKHLTLNTSQPIRTPIGSIETQIIAGRLEGSGYTDGLSDDWRYLSGLVLSYQPRWFPGLFLGLTRSFQIYHGDMDDSFEDYLPFFQAFQKKNTSEDVKRRDQLTSLFARWLLTKSRA
;
A
#
# COMPACT_ATOMS: atom_id res chain seq x y z
N VAL A 1 3.96 -9.22 -3.73
CA VAL A 1 2.97 -8.42 -3.01
C VAL A 1 2.90 -8.93 -1.59
N ARG A 2 3.11 -8.08 -0.62
CA ARG A 2 2.87 -8.40 0.78
C ARG A 2 1.37 -8.30 1.04
N PRO A 3 0.66 -9.39 1.33
CA PRO A 3 -0.80 -9.35 1.41
C PRO A 3 -1.32 -8.60 2.63
N SER A 4 -0.53 -8.47 3.67
CA SER A 4 -0.90 -7.74 4.88
C SER A 4 0.31 -7.50 5.77
N PHE A 5 0.27 -6.43 6.55
CA PHE A 5 1.25 -6.15 7.59
C PHE A 5 0.52 -6.11 8.95
N PRO A 6 0.95 -6.77 10.01
CA PRO A 6 2.20 -7.53 10.16
C PRO A 6 2.17 -8.86 9.42
N PHE A 7 3.37 -9.35 9.08
CA PHE A 7 3.49 -10.70 8.55
C PHE A 7 3.14 -11.74 9.61
N ILE A 8 2.60 -12.88 9.15
CA ILE A 8 2.45 -14.04 10.02
C ILE A 8 3.84 -14.56 10.34
N ASN A 9 4.20 -14.44 11.60
CA ASN A 9 5.54 -14.74 12.10
C ASN A 9 5.76 -16.24 12.34
N GLU A 10 5.34 -17.07 11.39
CA GLU A 10 5.54 -18.51 11.46
C GLU A 10 6.75 -18.92 10.63
N ALA A 11 7.92 -18.91 11.25
CA ALA A 11 9.18 -19.26 10.62
C ALA A 11 9.19 -20.69 10.01
N LYS A 12 8.31 -21.59 10.47
CA LYS A 12 8.19 -22.97 9.96
C LYS A 12 7.47 -23.08 8.61
N ASN A 13 6.66 -22.09 8.22
CA ASN A 13 5.87 -22.12 6.99
C ASN A 13 6.34 -21.12 5.93
N ARG A 14 7.51 -20.51 6.10
CA ARG A 14 8.02 -19.50 5.15
C ARG A 14 8.08 -20.02 3.72
N GLN A 15 8.55 -21.26 3.51
CA GLN A 15 8.59 -21.85 2.17
C GLN A 15 7.21 -22.14 1.59
N ALA A 16 6.28 -22.62 2.41
CA ALA A 16 4.91 -22.89 1.97
C ALA A 16 4.14 -21.60 1.72
N ILE A 17 4.34 -20.56 2.55
CA ILE A 17 3.72 -19.25 2.37
C ILE A 17 4.33 -18.55 1.16
N ASP A 18 5.65 -18.59 0.97
CA ASP A 18 6.30 -18.03 -0.24
C ASP A 18 5.81 -18.71 -1.52
N SER A 19 5.54 -20.02 -1.50
CA SER A 19 4.99 -20.72 -2.66
C SER A 19 3.52 -20.39 -2.93
N LEU A 20 2.74 -20.14 -1.88
CA LEU A 20 1.32 -19.74 -1.99
C LEU A 20 1.16 -18.27 -2.37
N LEU A 21 2.05 -17.39 -1.87
CA LEU A 21 1.99 -15.96 -2.12
C LEU A 21 2.68 -15.53 -3.42
N ASN A 22 3.61 -16.36 -3.92
CA ASN A 22 4.30 -16.15 -5.18
C ASN A 22 4.12 -17.38 -6.09
N PRO A 23 2.91 -17.60 -6.63
CA PRO A 23 2.64 -18.71 -7.55
C PRO A 23 3.31 -18.53 -8.91
N GLY A 24 4.31 -17.64 -8.99
CA GLY A 24 5.09 -17.40 -10.20
C GLY A 24 5.92 -18.62 -10.61
N LYS A 25 6.09 -18.80 -11.90
CA LYS A 25 6.97 -19.85 -12.44
C LYS A 25 8.42 -19.51 -12.12
N GLN A 26 9.04 -20.33 -11.29
CA GLN A 26 10.45 -20.23 -11.00
C GLN A 26 11.26 -20.66 -12.23
N ILE A 27 12.07 -19.74 -12.78
CA ILE A 27 12.91 -19.99 -13.93
C ILE A 27 14.33 -20.36 -13.49
N TYR A 28 14.83 -19.65 -12.49
CA TYR A 28 16.19 -19.82 -12.02
C TYR A 28 16.33 -19.56 -10.53
N VAL A 29 17.08 -20.41 -9.85
CA VAL A 29 17.56 -20.18 -8.47
C VAL A 29 19.00 -20.69 -8.40
N SER A 30 19.91 -19.85 -7.91
CA SER A 30 21.29 -20.25 -7.67
C SER A 30 21.38 -21.26 -6.53
N ALA A 31 22.39 -22.14 -6.55
CA ALA A 31 22.65 -23.12 -5.51
C ALA A 31 22.75 -22.50 -4.10
N SER A 32 23.28 -21.28 -4.00
CA SER A 32 23.36 -20.52 -2.75
C SER A 32 22.07 -19.84 -2.32
N GLY A 33 21.00 -19.86 -3.14
CA GLY A 33 19.75 -19.14 -2.91
C GLY A 33 19.85 -17.61 -2.98
N LYS A 34 21.06 -17.08 -3.24
CA LYS A 34 21.30 -15.62 -3.28
C LYS A 34 20.76 -14.96 -4.53
N SER A 35 20.60 -15.70 -5.62
CA SER A 35 20.04 -15.20 -6.86
C SER A 35 18.85 -16.04 -7.28
N LYS A 36 17.79 -15.37 -7.70
CA LYS A 36 16.59 -16.04 -8.24
C LYS A 36 15.89 -15.16 -9.26
N PHE A 37 15.24 -15.80 -10.23
CA PHE A 37 14.39 -15.18 -11.22
C PHE A 37 13.08 -15.94 -11.33
N LEU A 38 11.98 -15.22 -11.25
CA LEU A 38 10.61 -15.74 -11.27
C LEU A 38 9.79 -14.94 -12.28
N ILE A 39 8.97 -15.61 -13.07
CA ILE A 39 7.90 -14.97 -13.82
C ILE A 39 6.68 -14.92 -12.91
N LEU A 40 6.15 -13.73 -12.69
CA LEU A 40 4.94 -13.54 -11.90
C LEU A 40 3.71 -13.97 -12.70
N PRO A 41 2.65 -14.46 -12.05
CA PRO A 41 1.47 -14.92 -12.75
C PRO A 41 0.81 -13.77 -13.50
N PHE A 42 0.34 -14.08 -14.71
CA PHE A 42 -0.57 -13.24 -15.43
C PHE A 42 -1.89 -13.13 -14.64
N SER A 43 -2.37 -11.92 -14.45
CA SER A 43 -3.64 -11.63 -13.78
C SER A 43 -4.52 -10.82 -14.70
N TRP A 44 -5.74 -11.29 -14.90
CA TRP A 44 -6.78 -10.60 -15.65
C TRP A 44 -8.04 -10.55 -14.79
N GLN A 45 -8.33 -9.38 -14.29
CA GLN A 45 -9.52 -9.12 -13.49
C GLN A 45 -10.54 -8.39 -14.35
N GLN A 46 -11.79 -8.79 -14.25
CA GLN A 46 -12.88 -8.19 -14.99
C GLN A 46 -14.00 -7.81 -14.04
N ARG A 47 -14.64 -6.70 -14.29
CA ARG A 47 -15.80 -6.23 -13.54
C ARG A 47 -16.81 -5.59 -14.48
N TYR A 48 -18.07 -5.85 -14.21
CA TYR A 48 -19.18 -5.14 -14.83
C TYR A 48 -20.02 -4.48 -13.73
N SER A 49 -20.32 -3.19 -13.87
CA SER A 49 -21.09 -2.41 -12.90
C SER A 49 -22.23 -1.67 -13.62
N GLY A 50 -23.49 -1.90 -13.22
CA GLY A 50 -24.65 -1.21 -13.78
C GLY A 50 -24.70 0.28 -13.43
N HIS A 51 -24.01 0.68 -12.35
CA HIS A 51 -23.86 2.05 -11.86
C HIS A 51 -22.40 2.30 -11.48
N PRO A 52 -21.97 3.58 -11.36
CA PRO A 52 -20.66 3.86 -10.74
C PRO A 52 -20.57 3.17 -9.40
N SER A 53 -19.52 2.37 -9.22
CA SER A 53 -19.35 1.55 -8.03
C SER A 53 -18.50 2.29 -6.99
N ASN A 54 -18.75 2.03 -5.71
CA ASN A 54 -17.78 2.35 -4.69
C ASN A 54 -16.57 1.41 -4.86
N ASN A 55 -15.37 1.97 -4.93
CA ASN A 55 -14.15 1.17 -4.99
C ASN A 55 -14.04 0.27 -3.75
N ARG A 56 -13.83 -1.03 -3.97
CA ARG A 56 -13.74 -2.03 -2.89
C ARG A 56 -12.47 -2.85 -3.04
N ASN A 57 -11.32 -2.24 -2.76
CA ASN A 57 -10.04 -2.94 -2.78
C ASN A 57 -9.70 -3.57 -4.14
N ASP A 58 -10.05 -2.93 -5.22
CA ASP A 58 -9.86 -3.37 -6.59
C ASP A 58 -8.71 -2.63 -7.32
N GLY A 59 -7.84 -2.00 -6.54
CA GLY A 59 -6.57 -1.44 -7.02
C GLY A 59 -6.76 -0.30 -8.01
N ALA A 60 -6.22 -0.47 -9.20
CA ALA A 60 -6.24 0.55 -10.24
C ALA A 60 -7.57 0.67 -11.00
N MET A 61 -8.57 -0.18 -10.72
CA MET A 61 -9.90 -0.01 -11.27
C MET A 61 -10.54 1.28 -10.75
N ILE A 62 -11.34 1.93 -11.61
CA ILE A 62 -12.00 3.18 -11.28
C ILE A 62 -13.50 2.96 -10.95
N PRO A 63 -14.16 3.90 -10.27
CA PRO A 63 -15.60 3.82 -9.99
C PRO A 63 -16.45 4.11 -11.24
N ALA A 64 -16.27 3.31 -12.30
CA ALA A 64 -16.95 3.48 -13.57
C ALA A 64 -18.20 2.61 -13.68
N LYS A 65 -19.14 3.07 -14.52
CA LYS A 65 -20.25 2.27 -15.02
C LYS A 65 -19.83 1.46 -16.24
N GLY A 66 -20.32 0.24 -16.36
CA GLY A 66 -20.04 -0.65 -17.47
C GLY A 66 -18.91 -1.63 -17.19
N TYR A 67 -18.32 -2.11 -18.27
CA TYR A 67 -17.24 -3.09 -18.23
C TYR A 67 -15.89 -2.43 -17.88
N GLN A 68 -15.13 -3.11 -17.04
CA GLN A 68 -13.75 -2.77 -16.71
C GLN A 68 -12.87 -4.01 -16.74
N SER A 69 -11.60 -3.80 -17.04
CA SER A 69 -10.58 -4.83 -17.09
C SER A 69 -9.28 -4.30 -16.51
N LEU A 70 -8.65 -5.08 -15.64
CA LEU A 70 -7.31 -4.85 -15.10
C LEU A 70 -6.43 -6.03 -15.45
N VAL A 71 -5.38 -5.76 -16.21
CA VAL A 71 -4.42 -6.77 -16.67
C VAL A 71 -3.06 -6.47 -16.05
N SER A 72 -2.40 -7.48 -15.52
CA SER A 72 -1.03 -7.36 -15.03
C SER A 72 -0.23 -8.64 -15.23
N SER A 73 1.05 -8.49 -15.51
CA SER A 73 2.05 -9.56 -15.56
C SER A 73 3.41 -8.98 -15.27
N GLY A 74 4.40 -9.81 -14.97
CA GLY A 74 5.71 -9.29 -14.66
C GLY A 74 6.71 -10.35 -14.24
N PHE A 75 7.80 -9.90 -13.64
CA PHE A 75 8.84 -10.76 -13.12
C PHE A 75 9.40 -10.22 -11.80
N TYR A 76 10.03 -11.11 -11.09
CA TYR A 76 10.83 -10.81 -9.90
C TYR A 76 12.24 -11.34 -10.07
N ALA A 77 13.21 -10.49 -9.81
CA ALA A 77 14.62 -10.85 -9.83
C ALA A 77 15.27 -10.49 -8.49
N LYS A 78 16.13 -11.37 -8.00
CA LYS A 78 17.00 -11.12 -6.83
C LYS A 78 18.43 -11.44 -7.19
N LEU A 79 19.34 -10.53 -6.84
CA LEU A 79 20.78 -10.71 -7.00
C LEU A 79 21.48 -10.21 -5.73
N GLY A 80 21.87 -11.15 -4.87
CA GLY A 80 22.41 -10.81 -3.56
C GLY A 80 21.44 -9.96 -2.73
N PRO A 81 21.84 -8.76 -2.28
CA PRO A 81 20.97 -7.87 -1.54
C PRO A 81 19.93 -7.15 -2.42
N LEU A 82 20.19 -7.00 -3.71
CA LEU A 82 19.30 -6.30 -4.63
C LEU A 82 18.14 -7.20 -5.05
N SER A 83 16.91 -6.66 -5.00
CA SER A 83 15.74 -7.30 -5.58
C SER A 83 14.89 -6.30 -6.35
N ALA A 84 14.38 -6.73 -7.49
CA ALA A 84 13.51 -5.97 -8.37
C ALA A 84 12.25 -6.78 -8.66
N GLN A 85 11.10 -6.18 -8.50
CA GLN A 85 9.83 -6.68 -8.99
C GLN A 85 9.31 -5.68 -10.02
N ILE A 86 9.05 -6.14 -11.23
CA ILE A 86 8.42 -5.34 -12.28
C ILE A 86 7.10 -6.01 -12.63
N LYS A 87 6.00 -5.37 -12.25
CA LYS A 87 4.65 -5.88 -12.48
C LYS A 87 3.72 -4.72 -12.83
N PRO A 88 3.82 -4.18 -14.05
CA PRO A 88 2.94 -3.10 -14.51
C PRO A 88 1.48 -3.56 -14.56
N GLU A 89 0.58 -2.59 -14.50
CA GLU A 89 -0.86 -2.76 -14.56
C GLU A 89 -1.43 -1.92 -15.70
N TYR A 90 -2.28 -2.55 -16.52
CA TYR A 90 -3.10 -1.87 -17.51
C TYR A 90 -4.57 -1.95 -17.09
N VAL A 91 -5.19 -0.80 -16.93
CA VAL A 91 -6.61 -0.68 -16.64
C VAL A 91 -7.33 -0.12 -17.86
N PHE A 92 -8.48 -0.72 -18.17
CA PHE A 92 -9.45 -0.22 -19.13
C PHE A 92 -10.82 -0.18 -18.46
N ALA A 93 -11.55 0.92 -18.67
CA ALA A 93 -12.94 1.06 -18.23
C ALA A 93 -13.77 1.71 -19.34
N GLY A 94 -14.90 1.11 -19.68
CA GLY A 94 -15.84 1.66 -20.64
C GLY A 94 -16.48 2.97 -20.19
N ASN A 95 -16.53 3.20 -18.87
CA ASN A 95 -16.97 4.43 -18.22
C ASN A 95 -18.26 5.02 -18.83
N GLY A 96 -19.27 4.17 -18.98
CA GLY A 96 -20.54 4.55 -19.59
C GLY A 96 -21.25 5.70 -18.87
N ALA A 97 -22.01 6.48 -19.59
CA ALA A 97 -22.72 7.63 -19.06
C ALA A 97 -23.58 7.28 -17.84
N PHE A 98 -23.55 8.12 -16.83
CA PHE A 98 -24.34 8.01 -15.62
C PHE A 98 -24.91 9.38 -15.24
N ARG A 99 -25.96 9.35 -14.41
CA ARG A 99 -26.54 10.58 -13.87
C ARG A 99 -25.60 11.14 -12.81
N GLU A 100 -25.05 12.31 -13.03
CA GLU A 100 -24.24 13.00 -12.05
C GLU A 100 -25.09 13.39 -10.83
N TYR A 101 -24.60 13.09 -9.66
CA TYR A 101 -25.17 13.58 -8.41
C TYR A 101 -24.46 14.89 -8.07
N ARG A 102 -25.16 16.01 -8.22
CA ARG A 102 -24.69 17.30 -7.72
C ARG A 102 -25.00 17.39 -6.23
N SER A 103 -23.99 17.28 -5.41
CA SER A 103 -24.11 17.52 -3.97
C SER A 103 -24.33 19.02 -3.72
N HIS A 104 -25.25 19.35 -2.80
CA HIS A 104 -25.39 20.71 -2.30
C HIS A 104 -24.19 21.18 -1.47
N LEU A 105 -23.28 20.30 -1.10
CA LEU A 105 -22.09 20.52 -0.29
C LEU A 105 -20.80 20.71 -1.13
N GLY A 106 -20.91 20.94 -2.41
CA GLY A 106 -19.76 21.06 -3.33
C GLY A 106 -19.62 19.86 -4.25
N SER A 107 -18.58 19.85 -5.05
CA SER A 107 -18.34 18.78 -6.03
C SER A 107 -17.87 17.50 -5.34
N ALA A 108 -18.68 16.44 -5.43
CA ALA A 108 -18.15 15.11 -5.21
C ALA A 108 -17.28 14.75 -6.44
N ASP A 109 -15.99 14.60 -6.25
CA ASP A 109 -15.04 14.32 -7.34
C ASP A 109 -15.11 12.87 -7.88
N LEU A 110 -15.72 11.97 -7.13
CA LEU A 110 -15.95 10.58 -7.53
C LEU A 110 -17.39 10.35 -7.98
N PRO A 111 -17.61 9.68 -9.10
CA PRO A 111 -16.69 9.15 -10.12
C PRO A 111 -16.32 10.14 -11.23
N VAL A 112 -16.81 11.35 -11.16
CA VAL A 112 -16.77 12.39 -12.23
C VAL A 112 -15.33 12.75 -12.64
N ARG A 113 -14.37 12.66 -11.72
CA ARG A 113 -12.95 12.97 -11.96
C ARG A 113 -12.30 12.14 -13.06
N PHE A 114 -12.90 11.03 -13.45
CA PHE A 114 -12.39 10.17 -14.53
C PHE A 114 -12.98 10.52 -15.90
N GLY A 115 -13.73 11.63 -16.00
CA GLY A 115 -14.39 12.06 -17.23
C GLY A 115 -15.63 11.24 -17.58
N LYS A 116 -16.09 11.42 -18.81
CA LYS A 116 -17.33 10.78 -19.34
C LYS A 116 -17.05 9.78 -20.45
N ASP A 117 -15.79 9.68 -20.88
CA ASP A 117 -15.36 8.81 -21.95
C ASP A 117 -14.66 7.57 -21.41
N ALA A 118 -14.43 6.61 -22.30
CA ALA A 118 -13.66 5.42 -21.96
C ALA A 118 -12.29 5.81 -21.38
N TYR A 119 -11.92 5.15 -20.28
CA TYR A 119 -10.69 5.41 -19.55
C TYR A 119 -9.71 4.27 -19.74
N SER A 120 -8.47 4.60 -20.04
CA SER A 120 -7.38 3.61 -20.03
C SER A 120 -6.10 4.21 -19.48
N LYS A 121 -5.35 3.41 -18.72
CA LYS A 121 -4.08 3.84 -18.13
C LYS A 121 -3.13 2.67 -17.95
N ILE A 122 -1.87 2.87 -18.30
CA ILE A 122 -0.77 2.00 -17.91
C ILE A 122 -0.05 2.64 -16.72
N SER A 123 0.21 1.85 -15.70
CA SER A 123 0.93 2.27 -14.51
C SER A 123 2.06 1.29 -14.17
N TRP A 124 2.98 1.71 -13.32
CA TRP A 124 4.01 0.82 -12.77
C TRP A 124 3.43 -0.31 -11.93
N GLY A 125 2.15 -0.21 -11.55
CA GLY A 125 1.41 -1.24 -10.83
C GLY A 125 2.14 -1.69 -9.57
N GLN A 126 2.30 -3.00 -9.41
CA GLN A 126 2.93 -3.61 -8.24
C GLN A 126 4.44 -3.78 -8.43
N SER A 127 5.13 -2.69 -8.77
CA SER A 127 6.59 -2.72 -9.04
C SER A 127 7.38 -2.13 -7.89
N SER A 128 8.57 -2.69 -7.63
CA SER A 128 9.48 -2.22 -6.59
C SER A 128 10.94 -2.58 -6.88
N LEU A 129 11.85 -1.75 -6.39
CA LEU A 129 13.29 -1.98 -6.38
C LEU A 129 13.78 -1.83 -4.94
N ARG A 130 14.45 -2.87 -4.40
CA ARG A 130 14.80 -2.92 -2.98
C ARG A 130 16.22 -3.40 -2.75
N LEU A 131 16.86 -2.84 -1.74
CA LEU A 131 18.08 -3.34 -1.12
C LEU A 131 17.71 -4.00 0.22
N ASN A 132 18.08 -5.26 0.36
CA ASN A 132 17.71 -6.10 1.50
C ASN A 132 18.95 -6.44 2.31
N PHE A 133 19.02 -5.91 3.51
CA PHE A 133 20.03 -6.19 4.52
C PHE A 133 19.32 -6.71 5.76
N ASP A 134 19.05 -8.01 5.79
CA ASP A 134 18.28 -8.61 6.88
C ASP A 134 18.77 -8.15 8.27
N PRO A 135 17.89 -7.66 9.13
CA PRO A 135 16.42 -7.70 9.07
C PRO A 135 15.76 -6.46 8.43
N ILE A 136 16.49 -5.62 7.73
CA ILE A 136 16.00 -4.35 7.17
C ILE A 136 16.03 -4.38 5.64
N SER A 137 15.06 -3.74 5.03
CA SER A 137 14.96 -3.52 3.59
C SER A 137 14.61 -2.06 3.31
N VAL A 138 15.30 -1.45 2.36
CA VAL A 138 15.02 -0.10 1.87
C VAL A 138 14.81 -0.14 0.36
N GLY A 139 13.92 0.68 -0.17
CA GLY A 139 13.69 0.71 -1.61
C GLY A 139 12.67 1.73 -2.08
N LEU A 140 12.54 1.77 -3.41
CA LEU A 140 11.47 2.48 -4.11
C LEU A 140 10.37 1.49 -4.47
N SER A 141 9.13 1.87 -4.27
CA SER A 141 7.99 1.01 -4.54
C SER A 141 6.81 1.82 -5.07
N ASN A 142 6.02 1.15 -5.92
CA ASN A 142 4.71 1.60 -6.34
C ASN A 142 3.62 0.60 -5.90
N GLU A 143 3.99 -0.35 -5.06
CA GLU A 143 3.08 -1.41 -4.58
C GLU A 143 2.00 -0.82 -3.70
N ASN A 144 0.79 -1.38 -3.80
CA ASN A 144 -0.25 -1.09 -2.85
C ASN A 144 0.16 -1.55 -1.44
N LEU A 145 -0.24 -0.77 -0.46
CA LEU A 145 0.02 -1.02 0.94
C LEU A 145 -1.25 -1.53 1.63
N TRP A 146 -1.06 -2.47 2.57
CA TRP A 146 -2.16 -2.94 3.41
C TRP A 146 -1.70 -2.99 4.86
N TRP A 147 -2.21 -2.08 5.68
CA TRP A 147 -1.80 -1.93 7.07
C TRP A 147 -2.88 -2.38 8.04
N GLY A 148 -2.57 -3.41 8.79
CA GLY A 148 -3.45 -3.95 9.81
C GLY A 148 -4.01 -5.32 9.49
N PRO A 149 -4.76 -5.91 10.43
CA PRO A 149 -5.21 -7.30 10.37
C PRO A 149 -6.52 -7.49 9.58
N GLY A 150 -7.15 -6.42 9.15
CA GLY A 150 -8.42 -6.49 8.41
C GLY A 150 -8.26 -7.24 7.09
N LYS A 151 -9.21 -8.09 6.75
CA LYS A 151 -9.19 -8.87 5.52
C LYS A 151 -9.95 -8.20 4.38
N GLN A 152 -11.03 -7.50 4.69
CA GLN A 152 -11.88 -6.83 3.70
C GLN A 152 -11.55 -5.36 3.56
N ASN A 153 -11.20 -4.70 4.64
CA ASN A 153 -10.82 -3.30 4.68
C ASN A 153 -9.65 -3.10 5.64
N SER A 154 -8.80 -2.13 5.33
CA SER A 154 -7.81 -1.56 6.24
C SER A 154 -8.19 -0.11 6.53
N ILE A 155 -7.93 0.37 7.74
CA ILE A 155 -8.37 1.70 8.16
C ILE A 155 -7.58 2.79 7.44
N LEU A 156 -6.26 2.65 7.32
CA LEU A 156 -5.42 3.71 6.74
C LEU A 156 -4.94 3.39 5.34
N MET A 157 -4.34 2.25 5.13
CA MET A 157 -3.76 1.85 3.85
C MET A 157 -4.46 0.59 3.36
N SER A 158 -5.17 0.70 2.24
CA SER A 158 -5.90 -0.38 1.61
C SER A 158 -5.63 -0.42 0.11
N ASN A 159 -6.22 -1.38 -0.59
CA ASN A 159 -6.12 -1.52 -2.04
C ASN A 159 -7.28 -0.83 -2.77
N THR A 160 -7.80 0.29 -2.25
CA THR A 160 -8.95 1.00 -2.82
C THR A 160 -8.54 1.98 -3.93
N ALA A 161 -7.26 2.25 -4.08
CA ALA A 161 -6.69 3.10 -5.12
C ALA A 161 -5.46 2.41 -5.74
N PRO A 162 -4.99 2.83 -6.93
CA PRO A 162 -3.72 2.37 -7.46
C PRO A 162 -2.58 2.68 -6.48
N GLY A 163 -1.52 1.88 -6.56
CA GLY A 163 -0.30 2.15 -5.83
C GLY A 163 0.31 3.51 -6.21
N PHE A 164 1.12 4.06 -5.34
CA PHE A 164 1.78 5.35 -5.50
C PHE A 164 3.29 5.23 -5.30
N LYS A 165 4.03 6.13 -5.92
CA LYS A 165 5.50 6.14 -5.81
C LYS A 165 5.93 6.54 -4.40
N HIS A 166 6.63 5.65 -3.71
CA HIS A 166 7.12 5.91 -2.36
C HIS A 166 8.46 5.23 -2.09
N LEU A 167 9.26 5.88 -1.28
CA LEU A 167 10.35 5.27 -0.56
C LEU A 167 9.77 4.39 0.55
N THR A 168 10.38 3.26 0.80
CA THR A 168 9.97 2.37 1.88
C THR A 168 11.20 1.88 2.64
N LEU A 169 11.15 1.98 3.95
CA LEU A 169 12.08 1.36 4.89
C LEU A 169 11.28 0.41 5.76
N ASN A 170 11.60 -0.87 5.71
CA ASN A 170 10.83 -1.84 6.47
C ASN A 170 11.67 -3.01 6.98
N THR A 171 11.16 -3.68 7.99
CA THR A 171 11.71 -4.96 8.40
C THR A 171 11.42 -6.02 7.34
N SER A 172 12.44 -6.76 6.91
CA SER A 172 12.31 -7.93 6.02
C SER A 172 11.87 -9.17 6.78
N GLN A 173 12.13 -9.20 8.07
CA GLN A 173 11.71 -10.22 9.03
C GLN A 173 11.54 -9.57 10.41
N PRO A 174 10.77 -10.21 11.32
CA PRO A 174 10.58 -9.67 12.65
C PRO A 174 11.90 -9.55 13.41
N ILE A 175 12.12 -8.39 14.01
CA ILE A 175 13.27 -8.15 14.91
C ILE A 175 12.91 -8.73 16.27
N ARG A 176 13.65 -9.75 16.70
CA ARG A 176 13.46 -10.39 17.99
C ARG A 176 14.12 -9.58 19.09
N THR A 177 13.38 -9.35 20.17
CA THR A 177 13.86 -8.70 21.39
C THR A 177 13.58 -9.60 22.60
N PRO A 178 14.17 -9.34 23.78
CA PRO A 178 13.87 -10.10 25.00
C PRO A 178 12.39 -10.07 25.39
N ILE A 179 11.67 -9.00 25.06
CA ILE A 179 10.26 -8.78 25.40
C ILE A 179 9.27 -9.24 24.31
N GLY A 180 9.74 -9.58 23.11
CA GLY A 180 8.88 -9.98 22.01
C GLY A 180 9.52 -9.71 20.66
N SER A 181 8.70 -9.63 19.60
CA SER A 181 9.18 -9.30 18.26
C SER A 181 8.49 -8.05 17.71
N ILE A 182 9.25 -7.29 16.92
CA ILE A 182 8.82 -6.02 16.34
C ILE A 182 8.94 -6.09 14.81
N GLU A 183 7.92 -5.60 14.13
CA GLU A 183 7.93 -5.35 12.70
C GLU A 183 7.52 -3.89 12.46
N THR A 184 8.17 -3.26 11.49
CA THR A 184 7.87 -1.86 11.16
C THR A 184 8.01 -1.61 9.65
N GLN A 185 7.24 -0.66 9.17
CA GLN A 185 7.41 -0.08 7.84
C GLN A 185 7.21 1.43 7.93
N ILE A 186 8.15 2.15 7.35
CA ILE A 186 8.10 3.59 7.14
C ILE A 186 7.98 3.83 5.65
N ILE A 187 7.13 4.76 5.27
CA ILE A 187 6.96 5.18 3.88
C ILE A 187 7.04 6.69 3.75
N ALA A 188 7.50 7.13 2.60
CA ALA A 188 7.55 8.53 2.21
C ALA A 188 7.32 8.62 0.70
N GLY A 189 6.25 9.27 0.26
CA GLY A 189 5.88 9.22 -1.14
C GLY A 189 5.03 10.38 -1.61
N ARG A 190 4.76 10.35 -2.91
CA ARG A 190 4.01 11.39 -3.62
C ARG A 190 2.66 10.85 -4.07
N LEU A 191 1.60 11.54 -3.67
CA LEU A 191 0.25 11.37 -4.21
C LEU A 191 0.02 12.42 -5.29
N GLU A 192 -0.27 11.98 -6.50
CA GLU A 192 -0.52 12.87 -7.63
C GLU A 192 -1.88 13.59 -7.47
N GLY A 193 -1.95 14.84 -7.90
CA GLY A 193 -3.19 15.57 -8.01
C GLY A 193 -4.15 14.94 -9.02
N SER A 194 -5.46 15.14 -8.84
CA SER A 194 -6.46 14.65 -9.78
C SER A 194 -6.62 15.53 -11.01
N GLY A 195 -6.23 16.81 -10.91
CA GLY A 195 -6.46 17.82 -11.96
C GLY A 195 -7.94 18.12 -12.21
N TYR A 196 -8.83 17.62 -11.35
CA TYR A 196 -10.28 17.71 -11.57
C TYR A 196 -10.86 19.08 -11.20
N THR A 197 -10.35 19.71 -10.13
CA THR A 197 -10.98 20.91 -9.55
C THR A 197 -10.63 22.19 -10.29
N ASP A 198 -9.40 22.31 -10.76
CA ASP A 198 -8.83 23.53 -11.33
C ASP A 198 -8.05 23.29 -12.64
N GLY A 199 -7.97 22.05 -13.08
CA GLY A 199 -7.19 21.65 -14.25
C GLY A 199 -5.69 21.66 -14.04
N LEU A 200 -5.20 22.00 -12.83
CA LEU A 200 -3.80 22.00 -12.49
C LEU A 200 -3.40 20.62 -11.97
N SER A 201 -2.28 20.10 -12.45
CA SER A 201 -1.73 18.81 -12.01
C SER A 201 -0.66 18.92 -10.94
N ASP A 202 -0.46 20.11 -10.41
CA ASP A 202 0.61 20.48 -9.47
C ASP A 202 0.23 20.34 -7.99
N ASP A 203 -1.05 20.12 -7.70
CA ASP A 203 -1.59 19.86 -6.36
C ASP A 203 -1.21 18.49 -5.80
N TRP A 204 0.03 18.10 -5.98
CA TRP A 204 0.45 16.85 -5.40
C TRP A 204 0.65 16.97 -3.88
N ARG A 205 0.42 15.86 -3.19
CA ARG A 205 0.58 15.77 -1.75
C ARG A 205 1.74 14.87 -1.39
N TYR A 206 2.49 15.28 -0.41
CA TYR A 206 3.44 14.41 0.25
C TYR A 206 2.70 13.56 1.28
N LEU A 207 2.92 12.25 1.22
CA LEU A 207 2.38 11.28 2.16
C LEU A 207 3.53 10.58 2.86
N SER A 208 3.59 10.70 4.18
CA SER A 208 4.47 9.90 5.01
C SER A 208 3.68 9.04 5.97
N GLY A 209 4.24 7.90 6.36
CA GLY A 209 3.53 7.01 7.26
C GLY A 209 4.43 5.98 7.93
N LEU A 210 3.95 5.52 9.08
CA LEU A 210 4.57 4.51 9.90
C LEU A 210 3.53 3.46 10.28
N VAL A 211 3.89 2.19 10.14
CA VAL A 211 3.21 1.10 10.82
C VAL A 211 4.19 0.37 11.71
N LEU A 212 3.80 0.13 12.94
CA LEU A 212 4.54 -0.64 13.93
C LEU A 212 3.65 -1.79 14.39
N SER A 213 4.19 -2.99 14.43
CA SER A 213 3.55 -4.16 15.01
C SER A 213 4.46 -4.79 16.05
N TYR A 214 3.88 -5.15 17.18
CA TYR A 214 4.56 -5.78 18.29
C TYR A 214 3.85 -7.06 18.69
N GLN A 215 4.60 -8.15 18.81
CA GLN A 215 4.13 -9.43 19.33
C GLN A 215 4.79 -9.68 20.69
N PRO A 216 4.05 -9.56 21.81
CA PRO A 216 4.56 -9.85 23.14
C PRO A 216 5.01 -11.29 23.27
N ARG A 217 6.15 -11.52 23.94
CA ARG A 217 6.66 -12.87 24.19
C ARG A 217 5.71 -13.69 25.08
N TRP A 218 5.03 -13.02 26.00
CA TRP A 218 4.17 -13.66 27.01
C TRP A 218 2.78 -14.05 26.49
N PHE A 219 2.37 -13.49 25.34
CA PHE A 219 1.09 -13.77 24.71
C PHE A 219 1.29 -14.26 23.29
N PRO A 220 1.60 -15.58 23.10
CA PRO A 220 1.77 -16.15 21.77
C PRO A 220 0.55 -15.91 20.90
N GLY A 221 0.76 -15.48 19.66
CA GLY A 221 -0.32 -15.20 18.71
C GLY A 221 -1.01 -13.86 18.85
N LEU A 222 -0.73 -13.08 19.90
CA LEU A 222 -1.23 -11.70 20.03
C LEU A 222 -0.30 -10.74 19.28
N PHE A 223 -0.88 -9.94 18.37
CA PHE A 223 -0.21 -8.86 17.65
C PHE A 223 -0.92 -7.55 17.99
N LEU A 224 -0.16 -6.59 18.45
CA LEU A 224 -0.60 -5.22 18.70
C LEU A 224 0.03 -4.31 17.66
N GLY A 225 -0.71 -3.36 17.15
CA GLY A 225 -0.16 -2.48 16.13
C GLY A 225 -0.66 -1.06 16.24
N LEU A 226 0.20 -0.17 15.73
CA LEU A 226 -0.04 1.25 15.59
C LEU A 226 0.25 1.64 14.15
N THR A 227 -0.64 2.41 13.56
CA THR A 227 -0.39 3.08 12.29
C THR A 227 -0.55 4.58 12.46
N ARG A 228 0.32 5.34 11.82
CA ARG A 228 0.27 6.80 11.80
C ARG A 228 0.66 7.30 10.42
N SER A 229 -0.16 8.14 9.82
CA SER A 229 0.13 8.73 8.52
C SER A 229 -0.15 10.23 8.53
N PHE A 230 0.57 10.93 7.68
CA PHE A 230 0.47 12.38 7.50
C PHE A 230 0.43 12.67 6.01
N GLN A 231 -0.41 13.60 5.63
CA GLN A 231 -0.41 14.16 4.29
C GLN A 231 -0.42 15.68 4.34
N ILE A 232 0.31 16.28 3.44
CA ILE A 232 0.43 17.73 3.29
C ILE A 232 0.54 18.08 1.82
N TYR A 233 -0.07 19.19 1.40
CA TYR A 233 0.16 19.72 0.05
C TYR A 233 1.61 20.19 -0.09
N HIS A 234 2.20 19.94 -1.24
CA HIS A 234 3.59 20.33 -1.47
C HIS A 234 3.82 21.85 -1.29
N GLY A 235 2.86 22.67 -1.74
CA GLY A 235 2.93 24.12 -1.57
C GLY A 235 2.87 24.61 -0.13
N ASP A 236 2.44 23.76 0.82
CA ASP A 236 2.36 24.07 2.26
C ASP A 236 3.55 23.53 3.06
N MET A 237 4.54 22.89 2.39
CA MET A 237 5.74 22.34 3.03
C MET A 237 6.82 23.40 3.18
N ASP A 238 7.46 23.46 4.33
CA ASP A 238 8.63 24.32 4.59
C ASP A 238 9.97 23.60 4.31
N ASP A 239 9.95 22.41 3.71
CA ASP A 239 11.12 21.55 3.44
C ASP A 239 11.98 21.26 4.69
N SER A 240 11.35 21.30 5.86
CA SER A 240 12.00 20.91 7.11
C SER A 240 12.01 19.38 7.29
N PHE A 241 12.98 18.87 8.06
CA PHE A 241 13.01 17.44 8.39
C PHE A 241 11.70 16.96 9.03
N GLU A 242 11.05 17.82 9.81
CA GLU A 242 9.78 17.55 10.49
C GLU A 242 8.61 17.40 9.52
N ASP A 243 8.67 18.04 8.36
CA ASP A 243 7.64 17.89 7.32
C ASP A 243 7.78 16.56 6.58
N TYR A 244 9.01 16.05 6.42
CA TYR A 244 9.24 14.75 5.78
C TYR A 244 9.00 13.56 6.71
N LEU A 245 9.30 13.67 8.00
CA LEU A 245 9.18 12.56 8.97
C LEU A 245 8.42 12.98 10.24
N PRO A 246 7.15 13.43 10.12
CA PRO A 246 6.39 14.01 11.22
C PRO A 246 5.94 12.98 12.27
N PHE A 247 6.08 11.69 12.04
CA PHE A 247 5.62 10.66 12.97
C PHE A 247 6.43 10.58 14.28
N PHE A 248 7.55 11.28 14.36
CA PHE A 248 8.29 11.46 15.62
C PHE A 248 7.76 12.62 16.47
N GLN A 249 6.87 13.46 15.93
CA GLN A 249 6.23 14.53 16.68
C GLN A 249 5.20 14.01 17.68
N ALA A 250 4.91 14.82 18.70
CA ALA A 250 3.91 14.48 19.70
C ALA A 250 2.52 14.20 19.08
N PHE A 251 1.73 13.33 19.70
CA PHE A 251 0.39 12.96 19.23
C PHE A 251 -0.62 14.11 19.27
N GLN A 252 -0.35 15.17 20.02
CA GLN A 252 -1.25 16.32 20.17
C GLN A 252 -0.78 17.46 19.29
N LYS A 253 -1.70 18.01 18.51
CA LYS A 253 -1.52 19.32 17.87
C LYS A 253 -1.39 20.36 19.00
N LYS A 254 -0.23 20.93 19.14
CA LYS A 254 0.06 21.85 20.26
C LYS A 254 -0.43 23.27 20.03
N ASN A 255 -0.73 23.71 18.82
CA ASN A 255 -1.20 25.07 18.55
C ASN A 255 -1.68 25.26 17.10
N THR A 256 -2.40 26.34 16.88
CA THR A 256 -2.87 26.93 15.64
C THR A 256 -1.88 26.94 14.45
N SER A 257 -0.59 26.86 14.70
CA SER A 257 0.45 26.81 13.64
C SER A 257 0.43 25.52 12.80
N GLU A 258 -0.04 24.41 13.36
CA GLU A 258 -0.17 23.16 12.59
C GLU A 258 -1.42 23.14 11.71
N ASP A 259 -2.48 23.86 12.13
CA ASP A 259 -3.68 24.05 11.31
C ASP A 259 -3.38 25.00 10.14
N VAL A 260 -2.45 25.93 10.30
CA VAL A 260 -1.96 26.82 9.23
C VAL A 260 -1.22 26.01 8.14
N LYS A 261 -0.49 24.95 8.50
CA LYS A 261 0.23 24.09 7.54
C LYS A 261 -0.69 23.14 6.75
N ARG A 262 -1.99 23.10 7.01
CA ARG A 262 -2.94 22.20 6.33
C ARG A 262 -2.47 20.74 6.26
N ARG A 263 -1.83 20.29 7.32
CA ARG A 263 -1.32 18.91 7.43
C ARG A 263 -2.35 18.02 8.10
N ASP A 264 -2.84 17.02 7.37
CA ASP A 264 -3.72 16.01 7.89
C ASP A 264 -2.94 14.89 8.59
N GLN A 265 -3.44 14.46 9.75
CA GLN A 265 -2.89 13.34 10.50
C GLN A 265 -3.96 12.29 10.75
N LEU A 266 -3.62 11.04 10.46
CA LEU A 266 -4.45 9.88 10.75
C LEU A 266 -3.67 8.90 11.62
N THR A 267 -4.30 8.42 12.70
CA THR A 267 -3.71 7.42 13.60
C THR A 267 -4.71 6.31 13.84
N SER A 268 -4.23 5.06 13.83
CA SER A 268 -5.06 3.89 14.12
C SER A 268 -4.29 2.91 15.00
N LEU A 269 -5.01 2.27 15.90
CA LEU A 269 -4.54 1.16 16.70
C LEU A 269 -5.25 -0.11 16.25
N PHE A 270 -4.54 -1.23 16.25
CA PHE A 270 -5.14 -2.51 15.95
C PHE A 270 -4.58 -3.62 16.82
N ALA A 271 -5.39 -4.66 17.00
CA ALA A 271 -4.96 -5.89 17.65
C ALA A 271 -5.45 -7.09 16.83
N ARG A 272 -4.65 -8.13 16.79
CA ARG A 272 -4.99 -9.43 16.20
C ARG A 272 -4.54 -10.52 17.14
N TRP A 273 -5.45 -11.44 17.50
CA TRP A 273 -5.10 -12.59 18.29
C TRP A 273 -5.38 -13.88 17.52
N LEU A 274 -4.32 -14.62 17.24
CA LEU A 274 -4.39 -15.97 16.67
C LEU A 274 -4.49 -16.96 17.82
N LEU A 275 -5.70 -17.39 18.12
CA LEU A 275 -5.92 -18.44 19.12
C LEU A 275 -5.43 -19.77 18.53
N THR A 276 -4.36 -20.30 19.07
CA THR A 276 -3.94 -21.67 18.76
C THR A 276 -5.00 -22.61 19.33
N LYS A 277 -5.58 -23.48 18.49
CA LYS A 277 -6.36 -24.59 19.00
C LYS A 277 -5.44 -25.38 19.93
N SER A 278 -5.73 -25.37 21.24
CA SER A 278 -5.17 -26.35 22.15
C SER A 278 -5.53 -27.73 21.57
N ARG A 279 -4.55 -28.53 21.26
CA ARG A 279 -4.79 -29.94 20.99
C ARG A 279 -5.34 -30.50 22.30
N ALA A 280 -6.65 -30.75 22.35
CA ALA A 280 -7.25 -31.62 23.30
C ALA A 280 -6.84 -33.06 22.98
#